data_77ffb9626b52141b99c012441ab32bfe
#
_entry.id   77ffb9626b52141b99c012441ab32bfe
#
_cell.length_a   1.000
_cell.length_b   1.000
_cell.length_c   1.000
_cell.angle_alpha   90.00
_cell.angle_beta   90.00
_cell.angle_gamma   90.00
#
_symmetry.space_group_name_H-M   'P 1'
#
loop_
_entity.id
_entity.type
_entity.pdbx_description
1 polymer ?
#
loop_
_entity_poly.entity_id
_entity_poly.type
_entity_poly.pdbx_seq_one_letter_code
_entity_poly.pdbx_strand_id
1 'polypeptide(L)'
;MKKRFISILLCLSLVLTFVIAASAVTKDTAPTGADYGLAKTCADGNILQCFNWKLSDIKAELPNIAKAGFTSVQTSPLQRHDGNSTWYWLYQPTGFSIGNEIGSLNDLKSLCTEADKYGVKIIVDVVANHLAGGNNGSWAGSIESEMRQSAYFHNQGACSDYNNRYDLIYKNIGMPDLNTENSFVISKVKSYVQQLKSAGVDGIRWDAAKHIGLPSEGCNFFPSVIDANMYNYGEVLEAPAGNSAAAVNNKLVKEYTDYIGITDEPYSGTITGAIRDKKIVKTKGNWTTIGVGADRLVYWGESHDTFSNGDGWTKNLTQNQIDRSYAILASRANSQALYLSRPSSSNYSSIWTGNKGSTHYTSNEVAAVNRFHNAMIGKAEATGTANNCFVICREGGAVIVSPASQNIDVTVNNISGLVPEGTYTDEVSGGKFTVTSTKITGHIGSTGIAVIDPMKFTPAPTTAPTVAPTAAPTAAPTAAPTVAPTVSPSASVMIGDSDLDGDITIVDATRIQRSLAELTVLSSKASIAADADRDGGITILDATAIQRRLAGLDTVAWIGTFINYP
;
A
#
# COMPACT_ATOMS: atom_id res chain seq x y z
N MET A 1 -43.16 -87.80 3.11
CA MET A 1 -42.30 -87.10 4.05
C MET A 1 -42.43 -85.66 3.77
N LYS A 2 -42.70 -84.86 4.78
CA LYS A 2 -43.43 -83.57 4.76
C LYS A 2 -42.73 -82.43 3.99
N LYS A 3 -43.44 -81.90 2.97
CA LYS A 3 -43.11 -80.62 2.30
C LYS A 3 -43.64 -79.47 3.18
N ARG A 4 -42.84 -78.50 3.48
CA ARG A 4 -43.27 -77.26 4.05
C ARG A 4 -43.19 -76.18 2.98
N PHE A 5 -44.33 -75.62 2.65
CA PHE A 5 -44.49 -74.40 1.88
C PHE A 5 -44.17 -73.21 2.76
N ILE A 6 -43.34 -72.32 2.28
CA ILE A 6 -43.13 -70.99 2.88
C ILE A 6 -43.70 -69.94 1.89
N SER A 7 -44.78 -69.31 2.29
CA SER A 7 -45.35 -68.18 1.57
C SER A 7 -44.50 -66.95 1.81
N ILE A 8 -44.01 -66.35 0.75
CA ILE A 8 -43.34 -65.04 0.81
C ILE A 8 -44.41 -63.96 0.59
N LEU A 9 -44.68 -63.21 1.65
CA LEU A 9 -45.55 -62.02 1.59
C LEU A 9 -44.70 -60.84 1.08
N LEU A 10 -45.04 -60.35 -0.11
CA LEU A 10 -44.37 -59.19 -0.72
C LEU A 10 -45.00 -57.91 -0.17
N CYS A 11 -44.39 -57.29 0.84
CA CYS A 11 -44.76 -55.93 1.28
C CYS A 11 -44.15 -54.93 0.35
N LEU A 12 -44.96 -54.29 -0.50
CA LEU A 12 -44.57 -53.15 -1.32
C LEU A 12 -44.58 -51.91 -0.43
N SER A 13 -43.45 -51.54 0.13
CA SER A 13 -43.28 -50.26 0.84
C SER A 13 -42.90 -49.18 -0.18
N LEU A 14 -43.88 -48.31 -0.44
CA LEU A 14 -43.71 -47.11 -1.24
C LEU A 14 -42.83 -46.13 -0.42
N VAL A 15 -41.52 -46.06 -0.68
CA VAL A 15 -40.63 -45.07 -0.12
C VAL A 15 -40.78 -43.81 -0.95
N LEU A 16 -41.56 -42.83 -0.44
CA LEU A 16 -41.62 -41.48 -0.98
C LEU A 16 -40.31 -40.77 -0.60
N THR A 17 -39.33 -40.78 -1.50
CA THR A 17 -38.13 -39.97 -1.37
C THR A 17 -38.47 -38.51 -1.64
N PHE A 18 -38.63 -37.74 -0.58
CA PHE A 18 -38.56 -36.27 -0.67
C PHE A 18 -37.11 -35.92 -1.04
N VAL A 19 -36.87 -35.60 -2.31
CA VAL A 19 -35.64 -34.90 -2.69
C VAL A 19 -35.75 -33.47 -2.17
N ILE A 20 -35.23 -33.21 -0.99
CA ILE A 20 -34.97 -31.85 -0.56
C ILE A 20 -33.80 -31.40 -1.46
N ALA A 21 -34.11 -30.59 -2.47
CA ALA A 21 -33.09 -29.84 -3.16
C ALA A 21 -32.45 -28.92 -2.12
N ALA A 22 -31.34 -29.36 -1.55
CA ALA A 22 -30.46 -28.47 -0.84
C ALA A 22 -29.99 -27.43 -1.86
N SER A 23 -30.57 -26.24 -1.83
CA SER A 23 -29.98 -25.08 -2.46
C SER A 23 -28.57 -24.97 -1.86
N ALA A 24 -27.58 -25.33 -2.66
CA ALA A 24 -26.19 -25.03 -2.33
C ALA A 24 -26.14 -23.51 -2.19
N VAL A 25 -26.09 -23.03 -0.95
CA VAL A 25 -25.66 -21.68 -0.68
C VAL A 25 -24.25 -21.63 -1.24
N THR A 26 -24.09 -21.04 -2.41
CA THR A 26 -22.77 -20.72 -2.94
C THR A 26 -22.16 -19.80 -1.91
N LYS A 27 -21.24 -20.34 -1.11
CA LYS A 27 -20.42 -19.55 -0.21
C LYS A 27 -19.67 -18.58 -1.12
N ASP A 28 -19.98 -17.29 -1.00
CA ASP A 28 -19.22 -16.25 -1.66
C ASP A 28 -17.79 -16.36 -1.14
N THR A 29 -16.93 -17.05 -1.88
CA THR A 29 -15.52 -17.14 -1.54
C THR A 29 -14.91 -15.81 -1.92
N ALA A 30 -14.46 -15.06 -0.93
CA ALA A 30 -13.67 -13.86 -1.20
C ALA A 30 -12.54 -14.19 -2.19
N PRO A 31 -12.22 -13.30 -3.16
CA PRO A 31 -11.11 -13.51 -4.07
C PRO A 31 -9.81 -13.81 -3.30
N THR A 32 -8.98 -14.69 -3.84
CA THR A 32 -7.66 -15.01 -3.28
C THR A 32 -6.56 -14.18 -3.94
N GLY A 33 -5.34 -14.22 -3.40
CA GLY A 33 -4.19 -13.56 -4.02
C GLY A 33 -3.97 -13.98 -5.48
N ALA A 34 -4.29 -15.23 -5.83
CA ALA A 34 -4.22 -15.72 -7.22
C ALA A 34 -5.24 -15.02 -8.13
N ASP A 35 -6.42 -14.69 -7.62
CA ASP A 35 -7.45 -13.98 -8.38
C ASP A 35 -7.07 -12.52 -8.65
N TYR A 36 -6.20 -11.95 -7.83
CA TYR A 36 -5.62 -10.60 -8.02
C TYR A 36 -4.29 -10.62 -8.78
N GLY A 37 -3.75 -11.80 -9.10
CA GLY A 37 -2.45 -11.94 -9.76
C GLY A 37 -1.27 -11.46 -8.91
N LEU A 38 -1.38 -11.53 -7.58
CA LEU A 38 -0.30 -11.12 -6.67
C LEU A 38 0.86 -12.09 -6.70
N ALA A 39 2.06 -11.60 -6.43
CA ALA A 39 3.23 -12.44 -6.22
C ALA A 39 3.04 -13.38 -5.02
N LYS A 40 3.72 -14.50 -5.01
CA LYS A 40 3.57 -15.52 -3.96
C LYS A 40 4.30 -15.16 -2.67
N THR A 41 5.39 -14.42 -2.78
CA THR A 41 6.26 -14.05 -1.65
C THR A 41 6.47 -12.55 -1.58
N CYS A 42 6.84 -12.04 -0.41
CA CYS A 42 7.23 -10.63 -0.26
C CYS A 42 8.38 -10.26 -1.20
N ALA A 43 9.33 -11.18 -1.40
CA ALA A 43 10.52 -10.93 -2.20
C ALA A 43 10.24 -10.75 -3.70
N ASP A 44 9.09 -11.19 -4.18
CA ASP A 44 8.74 -11.16 -5.60
C ASP A 44 7.81 -10.00 -5.98
N GLY A 45 7.25 -9.27 -5.02
CA GLY A 45 6.23 -8.27 -5.30
C GLY A 45 6.46 -6.92 -4.64
N ASN A 46 5.76 -5.90 -5.13
CA ASN A 46 5.89 -4.54 -4.64
C ASN A 46 5.18 -4.32 -3.30
N ILE A 47 5.66 -3.32 -2.56
CA ILE A 47 5.30 -3.01 -1.18
C ILE A 47 4.53 -1.69 -1.13
N LEU A 48 3.34 -1.67 -0.51
CA LEU A 48 2.66 -0.44 -0.13
C LEU A 48 3.06 -0.06 1.29
N GLN A 49 3.69 1.09 1.48
CA GLN A 49 3.98 1.64 2.80
C GLN A 49 2.76 2.38 3.34
N CYS A 50 2.07 1.76 4.28
CA CYS A 50 0.93 2.34 5.01
C CYS A 50 1.44 3.12 6.24
N PHE A 51 2.22 4.16 5.98
CA PHE A 51 2.88 4.96 7.01
C PHE A 51 1.87 5.61 7.95
N ASN A 52 1.98 5.33 9.24
CA ASN A 52 1.11 5.80 10.34
C ASN A 52 -0.34 5.32 10.32
N TRP A 53 -0.74 4.48 9.39
CA TRP A 53 -2.11 4.00 9.36
C TRP A 53 -2.42 3.11 10.57
N LYS A 54 -3.65 3.21 11.09
CA LYS A 54 -4.15 2.17 11.99
C LYS A 54 -4.22 0.83 11.29
N LEU A 55 -3.93 -0.23 12.03
CA LEU A 55 -4.05 -1.60 11.50
C LEU A 55 -5.49 -1.91 11.04
N SER A 56 -6.49 -1.30 11.69
CA SER A 56 -7.90 -1.39 11.25
C SER A 56 -8.15 -0.76 9.89
N ASP A 57 -7.48 0.35 9.57
CA ASP A 57 -7.62 1.03 8.28
C ASP A 57 -6.94 0.25 7.16
N ILE A 58 -5.75 -0.31 7.46
CA ILE A 58 -5.07 -1.23 6.53
C ILE A 58 -5.97 -2.43 6.23
N LYS A 59 -6.54 -3.03 7.28
CA LYS A 59 -7.45 -4.18 7.15
C LYS A 59 -8.65 -3.86 6.26
N ALA A 60 -9.26 -2.70 6.42
CA ALA A 60 -10.39 -2.27 5.60
C ALA A 60 -10.02 -2.02 4.12
N GLU A 61 -8.76 -1.65 3.85
CA GLU A 61 -8.26 -1.38 2.50
C GLU A 61 -7.68 -2.61 1.77
N LEU A 62 -7.55 -3.76 2.41
CA LEU A 62 -6.95 -4.95 1.79
C LEU A 62 -7.53 -5.32 0.42
N PRO A 63 -8.86 -5.24 0.18
CA PRO A 63 -9.43 -5.48 -1.15
C PRO A 63 -8.89 -4.51 -2.22
N ASN A 64 -8.75 -3.23 -1.88
CA ASN A 64 -8.27 -2.20 -2.79
C ASN A 64 -6.75 -2.34 -3.01
N ILE A 65 -6.00 -2.69 -1.97
CA ILE A 65 -4.56 -2.95 -2.03
C ILE A 65 -4.27 -4.13 -2.94
N ALA A 66 -4.97 -5.24 -2.76
CA ALA A 66 -4.84 -6.42 -3.62
C ALA A 66 -5.22 -6.11 -5.07
N LYS A 67 -6.33 -5.39 -5.30
CA LYS A 67 -6.79 -4.96 -6.63
C LYS A 67 -5.77 -4.04 -7.32
N ALA A 68 -5.06 -3.20 -6.56
CA ALA A 68 -3.98 -2.37 -7.06
C ALA A 68 -2.68 -3.15 -7.31
N GLY A 69 -2.65 -4.45 -7.05
CA GLY A 69 -1.55 -5.35 -7.36
C GLY A 69 -0.39 -5.32 -6.36
N PHE A 70 -0.56 -4.71 -5.19
CA PHE A 70 0.47 -4.75 -4.14
C PHE A 70 0.47 -6.10 -3.45
N THR A 71 1.62 -6.78 -3.49
CA THR A 71 1.81 -8.06 -2.81
C THR A 71 1.98 -7.89 -1.30
N SER A 72 2.61 -6.81 -0.89
CA SER A 72 2.92 -6.58 0.53
C SER A 72 2.46 -5.20 1.01
N VAL A 73 2.13 -5.13 2.29
CA VAL A 73 1.93 -3.90 3.04
C VAL A 73 3.01 -3.79 4.10
N GLN A 74 3.68 -2.65 4.17
CA GLN A 74 4.56 -2.30 5.29
C GLN A 74 3.81 -1.38 6.26
N THR A 75 3.73 -1.78 7.53
CA THR A 75 3.22 -0.93 8.62
C THR A 75 4.34 -0.07 9.20
N SER A 76 4.00 0.98 9.96
CA SER A 76 4.94 1.61 10.89
C SER A 76 5.23 0.71 12.09
N PRO A 77 6.23 1.06 12.95
CA PRO A 77 6.56 0.27 14.13
C PRO A 77 5.38 0.05 15.08
N LEU A 78 5.27 -1.16 15.61
CA LEU A 78 4.22 -1.55 16.57
C LEU A 78 4.72 -1.62 18.01
N GLN A 79 5.97 -1.26 18.23
CA GLN A 79 6.57 -1.20 19.55
C GLN A 79 5.94 -0.07 20.36
N ARG A 80 5.84 -0.28 21.69
CA ARG A 80 5.32 0.77 22.61
C ARG A 80 6.28 1.94 22.67
N HIS A 81 5.73 3.14 22.76
CA HIS A 81 6.45 4.37 23.06
C HIS A 81 5.68 5.18 24.12
N ASP A 82 6.25 6.23 24.65
CA ASP A 82 5.65 7.11 25.65
C ASP A 82 5.47 8.56 25.17
N GLY A 83 5.69 8.77 23.88
CA GLY A 83 5.53 10.08 23.25
C GLY A 83 4.07 10.44 22.95
N ASN A 84 3.89 11.56 22.29
CA ASN A 84 2.60 11.98 21.77
C ASN A 84 2.29 11.30 20.42
N SER A 85 1.18 11.66 19.80
CA SER A 85 0.75 11.09 18.52
C SER A 85 1.48 11.62 17.29
N THR A 86 2.66 12.26 17.41
CA THR A 86 3.45 12.65 16.24
C THR A 86 4.23 11.44 15.73
N TRP A 87 4.30 11.27 14.43
CA TRP A 87 4.81 10.08 13.74
C TRP A 87 6.17 9.57 14.23
N TYR A 88 7.13 10.48 14.52
CA TYR A 88 8.49 10.09 14.90
C TYR A 88 8.60 9.43 16.28
N TRP A 89 7.56 9.49 17.10
CA TRP A 89 7.53 8.74 18.36
C TRP A 89 7.41 7.23 18.15
N LEU A 90 6.83 6.78 17.03
CA LEU A 90 6.82 5.35 16.68
C LEU A 90 8.25 4.79 16.50
N TYR A 91 9.21 5.66 16.19
CA TYR A 91 10.63 5.32 16.04
C TYR A 91 11.43 5.57 17.32
N GLN A 92 10.78 5.79 18.45
CA GLN A 92 11.40 5.93 19.78
C GLN A 92 10.78 4.92 20.76
N PRO A 93 11.00 3.60 20.53
CA PRO A 93 10.36 2.57 21.34
C PRO A 93 10.89 2.55 22.77
N THR A 94 10.00 2.19 23.71
CA THR A 94 10.37 1.97 25.11
C THR A 94 10.85 0.55 25.38
N GLY A 95 10.80 -0.34 24.39
CA GLY A 95 11.23 -1.73 24.47
C GLY A 95 10.69 -2.59 23.34
N PHE A 96 10.48 -3.88 23.63
CA PHE A 96 10.10 -4.88 22.64
C PHE A 96 8.71 -5.48 22.91
N SER A 97 7.78 -4.67 23.36
CA SER A 97 6.37 -5.03 23.55
C SER A 97 5.51 -4.46 22.43
N ILE A 98 4.56 -5.27 21.91
CA ILE A 98 3.64 -4.86 20.82
C ILE A 98 2.46 -4.08 21.42
N GLY A 99 2.16 -2.93 20.81
CA GLY A 99 0.95 -2.16 21.06
C GLY A 99 1.23 -0.68 21.27
N ASN A 100 0.67 0.13 20.38
CA ASN A 100 0.63 1.59 20.41
C ASN A 100 -0.68 2.07 19.78
N GLU A 101 -0.80 3.36 19.48
CA GLU A 101 -2.04 3.94 18.97
C GLU A 101 -2.44 3.49 17.56
N ILE A 102 -1.54 2.86 16.79
CA ILE A 102 -1.90 2.31 15.48
C ILE A 102 -2.47 0.90 15.57
N GLY A 103 -2.24 0.18 16.67
CA GLY A 103 -2.88 -1.11 16.93
C GLY A 103 -2.24 -1.93 18.02
N SER A 104 -3.02 -2.88 18.51
CA SER A 104 -2.61 -3.90 19.49
C SER A 104 -2.14 -5.18 18.81
N LEU A 105 -1.62 -6.13 19.61
CA LEU A 105 -1.30 -7.49 19.13
C LEU A 105 -2.53 -8.20 18.53
N ASN A 106 -3.73 -7.97 19.10
CA ASN A 106 -4.95 -8.57 18.57
C ASN A 106 -5.36 -7.95 17.24
N ASP A 107 -5.16 -6.63 17.07
CA ASP A 107 -5.40 -5.96 15.80
C ASP A 107 -4.44 -6.47 14.73
N LEU A 108 -3.17 -6.69 15.07
CA LEU A 108 -2.18 -7.27 14.19
C LEU A 108 -2.56 -8.68 13.73
N LYS A 109 -2.94 -9.57 14.66
CA LYS A 109 -3.44 -10.91 14.32
C LYS A 109 -4.66 -10.86 13.41
N SER A 110 -5.57 -9.93 13.69
CA SER A 110 -6.78 -9.72 12.89
C SER A 110 -6.47 -9.21 11.49
N LEU A 111 -5.49 -8.32 11.36
CA LEU A 111 -5.00 -7.83 10.07
C LEU A 111 -4.35 -8.95 9.26
N CYS A 112 -3.41 -9.71 9.83
CA CYS A 112 -2.72 -10.81 9.15
C CYS A 112 -3.72 -11.87 8.67
N THR A 113 -4.66 -12.28 9.54
CA THR A 113 -5.71 -13.25 9.18
C THR A 113 -6.58 -12.76 8.02
N GLU A 114 -6.88 -11.46 7.96
CA GLU A 114 -7.65 -10.89 6.87
C GLU A 114 -6.80 -10.78 5.59
N ALA A 115 -5.53 -10.38 5.72
CA ALA A 115 -4.60 -10.23 4.61
C ALA A 115 -4.37 -11.55 3.85
N ASP A 116 -4.31 -12.67 4.56
CA ASP A 116 -4.20 -14.02 3.98
C ASP A 116 -5.32 -14.34 2.99
N LYS A 117 -6.54 -13.85 3.24
CA LYS A 117 -7.70 -14.08 2.34
C LYS A 117 -7.49 -13.43 0.97
N TYR A 118 -6.77 -12.31 0.93
CA TYR A 118 -6.46 -11.57 -0.29
C TYR A 118 -5.08 -11.92 -0.87
N GLY A 119 -4.29 -12.75 -0.16
CA GLY A 119 -2.91 -13.07 -0.52
C GLY A 119 -1.93 -11.92 -0.30
N VAL A 120 -2.35 -10.89 0.44
CA VAL A 120 -1.49 -9.75 0.80
C VAL A 120 -0.61 -10.13 1.99
N LYS A 121 0.67 -9.77 1.92
CA LYS A 121 1.67 -10.04 2.93
C LYS A 121 1.85 -8.83 3.86
N ILE A 122 2.11 -9.09 5.14
CA ILE A 122 2.30 -8.04 6.13
C ILE A 122 3.76 -7.98 6.55
N ILE A 123 4.38 -6.83 6.32
CA ILE A 123 5.74 -6.47 6.76
C ILE A 123 5.60 -5.45 7.88
N VAL A 124 6.24 -5.70 9.02
CA VAL A 124 6.26 -4.77 10.14
C VAL A 124 7.61 -4.07 10.21
N ASP A 125 7.58 -2.75 10.39
CA ASP A 125 8.79 -1.97 10.68
C ASP A 125 9.24 -2.21 12.11
N VAL A 126 10.54 -2.46 12.33
CA VAL A 126 11.10 -2.84 13.64
C VAL A 126 12.32 -1.99 13.95
N VAL A 127 12.22 -1.23 15.04
CA VAL A 127 13.33 -0.45 15.59
C VAL A 127 14.12 -1.34 16.55
N ALA A 128 15.37 -1.66 16.18
CA ALA A 128 16.24 -2.54 16.98
C ALA A 128 17.62 -1.95 17.25
N ASN A 129 17.93 -0.80 16.67
CA ASN A 129 19.19 -0.10 16.88
C ASN A 129 19.21 0.70 18.19
N HIS A 130 18.08 1.23 18.65
CA HIS A 130 18.03 2.16 19.76
C HIS A 130 16.69 2.06 20.52
N LEU A 131 16.62 2.70 21.68
CA LEU A 131 15.40 2.90 22.47
C LEU A 131 15.15 4.40 22.71
N ALA A 132 13.97 4.71 23.27
CA ALA A 132 13.59 6.08 23.61
C ALA A 132 14.62 6.78 24.49
N GLY A 133 14.98 8.00 24.09
CA GLY A 133 15.98 8.82 24.77
C GLY A 133 15.39 9.68 25.89
N GLY A 134 16.15 9.85 26.95
CA GLY A 134 15.96 10.80 28.02
C GLY A 134 16.88 12.01 27.91
N ASN A 135 17.12 12.68 29.01
CA ASN A 135 18.02 13.82 29.06
C ASN A 135 19.48 13.38 28.92
N ASN A 136 20.30 14.20 28.23
CA ASN A 136 21.75 14.02 28.09
C ASN A 136 22.19 12.68 27.48
N GLY A 137 21.41 12.12 26.56
CA GLY A 137 21.76 10.88 25.87
C GLY A 137 21.54 9.60 26.71
N SER A 138 20.95 9.72 27.89
CA SER A 138 20.49 8.55 28.67
C SER A 138 19.20 7.97 28.06
N TRP A 139 18.85 6.76 28.48
CA TRP A 139 17.53 6.22 28.13
C TRP A 139 16.38 6.95 28.84
N ALA A 140 15.21 6.94 28.27
CA ALA A 140 14.00 7.48 28.89
C ALA A 140 13.62 6.67 30.14
N GLY A 141 13.06 7.36 31.17
CA GLY A 141 12.57 6.69 32.37
C GLY A 141 11.41 5.69 32.11
N SER A 142 10.79 5.78 30.97
CA SER A 142 9.69 4.92 30.50
C SER A 142 10.11 3.62 29.84
N ILE A 143 11.40 3.42 29.47
CA ILE A 143 11.80 2.15 28.85
C ILE A 143 11.49 0.97 29.79
N GLU A 144 11.25 -0.18 29.21
CA GLU A 144 10.96 -1.42 29.96
C GLU A 144 12.03 -1.66 31.02
N SER A 145 11.61 -1.96 32.25
CA SER A 145 12.51 -2.04 33.42
C SER A 145 13.66 -3.03 33.22
N GLU A 146 13.39 -4.11 32.48
CA GLU A 146 14.38 -5.13 32.17
C GLU A 146 15.49 -4.64 31.20
N MET A 147 15.22 -3.56 30.44
CA MET A 147 16.20 -2.94 29.54
C MET A 147 17.08 -1.88 30.24
N ARG A 148 16.81 -1.53 31.50
CA ARG A 148 17.48 -0.43 32.22
C ARG A 148 18.82 -0.83 32.81
N GLN A 149 19.72 -1.38 32.00
CA GLN A 149 21.09 -1.70 32.41
C GLN A 149 22.09 -1.10 31.42
N SER A 150 23.13 -0.46 31.97
CA SER A 150 24.14 0.20 31.15
C SER A 150 24.83 -0.74 30.14
N ALA A 151 25.01 -2.01 30.51
CA ALA A 151 25.59 -3.02 29.63
C ALA A 151 24.78 -3.33 28.35
N TYR A 152 23.52 -2.91 28.30
CA TYR A 152 22.65 -3.10 27.14
C TYR A 152 22.75 -1.97 26.13
N PHE A 153 23.58 -0.97 26.39
CA PHE A 153 23.82 0.17 25.52
C PHE A 153 25.33 0.35 25.30
N HIS A 154 25.72 0.85 24.12
CA HIS A 154 27.12 1.08 23.82
C HIS A 154 27.75 2.22 24.63
N ASN A 155 26.97 3.24 25.00
CA ASN A 155 27.41 4.36 25.85
C ASN A 155 28.65 5.14 25.32
N GLN A 156 28.84 5.20 24.00
CA GLN A 156 29.98 5.84 23.35
C GLN A 156 29.73 7.31 22.96
N GLY A 157 28.64 7.90 23.49
CA GLY A 157 28.23 9.27 23.18
C GLY A 157 27.53 9.40 21.83
N ALA A 158 27.34 10.64 21.37
CA ALA A 158 26.63 10.92 20.12
C ALA A 158 27.50 10.66 18.89
N CYS A 159 26.90 10.16 17.81
CA CYS A 159 27.53 10.07 16.51
C CYS A 159 27.94 11.47 16.05
N SER A 160 29.22 11.68 15.84
CA SER A 160 29.78 12.96 15.43
C SER A 160 30.25 12.97 13.97
N ASP A 161 30.46 11.81 13.40
CA ASP A 161 30.88 11.63 12.01
C ASP A 161 30.15 10.46 11.35
N TYR A 162 29.09 10.79 10.60
CA TYR A 162 28.32 9.81 9.82
C TYR A 162 29.10 9.18 8.65
N ASN A 163 30.36 9.61 8.44
CA ASN A 163 31.29 8.99 7.49
C ASN A 163 32.26 8.01 8.18
N ASN A 164 32.13 7.81 9.48
CA ASN A 164 32.99 6.91 10.26
C ASN A 164 32.16 5.67 10.67
N ARG A 165 32.57 4.50 10.22
CA ARG A 165 31.88 3.25 10.53
C ARG A 165 31.76 2.95 12.01
N TYR A 166 32.81 3.24 12.81
CA TYR A 166 32.76 3.08 14.27
C TYR A 166 31.68 3.98 14.88
N ASP A 167 31.62 5.24 14.46
CA ASP A 167 30.58 6.17 14.94
C ASP A 167 29.18 5.70 14.57
N LEU A 168 29.01 5.12 13.38
CA LEU A 168 27.74 4.63 12.90
C LEU A 168 27.18 3.44 13.71
N ILE A 169 28.05 2.55 14.21
CA ILE A 169 27.61 1.30 14.86
C ILE A 169 27.74 1.30 16.39
N TYR A 170 28.45 2.27 16.97
CA TYR A 170 28.68 2.29 18.42
C TYR A 170 28.22 3.58 19.10
N LYS A 171 27.84 4.60 18.35
CA LYS A 171 27.40 5.89 18.90
C LYS A 171 25.95 6.18 18.59
N ASN A 172 25.28 6.86 19.51
CA ASN A 172 23.87 7.17 19.37
C ASN A 172 23.59 8.17 18.23
N ILE A 173 22.52 7.94 17.51
CA ILE A 173 22.02 8.80 16.43
C ILE A 173 20.89 9.73 16.93
N GLY A 174 20.99 10.19 18.18
CA GLY A 174 19.99 11.03 18.85
C GLY A 174 19.22 10.29 19.95
N MET A 175 19.30 8.95 19.98
CA MET A 175 18.66 8.08 20.97
C MET A 175 19.66 7.04 21.47
N PRO A 176 19.50 6.52 22.71
CA PRO A 176 20.42 5.55 23.30
C PRO A 176 20.62 4.33 22.42
N ASP A 177 21.83 4.14 21.96
CA ASP A 177 22.24 3.10 21.04
C ASP A 177 22.36 1.76 21.75
N LEU A 178 21.64 0.74 21.30
CA LEU A 178 21.63 -0.60 21.88
C LEU A 178 22.92 -1.34 21.57
N ASN A 179 23.49 -2.00 22.59
CA ASN A 179 24.58 -2.94 22.40
C ASN A 179 24.06 -4.21 21.72
N THR A 180 24.05 -4.19 20.39
CA THR A 180 23.53 -5.27 19.55
C THR A 180 24.40 -6.52 19.56
N GLU A 181 25.58 -6.49 20.16
CA GLU A 181 26.43 -7.65 20.46
C GLU A 181 26.02 -8.36 21.76
N ASN A 182 25.24 -7.68 22.61
CA ASN A 182 24.84 -8.20 23.91
C ASN A 182 23.78 -9.30 23.75
N SER A 183 24.04 -10.47 24.33
CA SER A 183 23.17 -11.64 24.22
C SER A 183 21.76 -11.43 24.78
N PHE A 184 21.61 -10.59 25.82
CA PHE A 184 20.31 -10.25 26.36
C PHE A 184 19.52 -9.37 25.37
N VAL A 185 20.14 -8.35 24.80
CA VAL A 185 19.53 -7.51 23.75
C VAL A 185 19.09 -8.37 22.57
N ILE A 186 19.98 -9.21 22.06
CA ILE A 186 19.67 -10.19 20.98
C ILE A 186 18.46 -11.04 21.36
N SER A 187 18.43 -11.57 22.59
CA SER A 187 17.32 -12.43 23.04
C SER A 187 15.98 -11.70 23.07
N LYS A 188 15.95 -10.42 23.43
CA LYS A 188 14.75 -9.57 23.45
C LYS A 188 14.23 -9.30 22.05
N VAL A 189 15.12 -8.89 21.15
CA VAL A 189 14.75 -8.67 19.74
C VAL A 189 14.25 -9.97 19.11
N LYS A 190 14.95 -11.09 19.34
CA LYS A 190 14.51 -12.40 18.85
C LYS A 190 13.13 -12.79 19.36
N SER A 191 12.86 -12.54 20.64
CA SER A 191 11.53 -12.82 21.23
C SER A 191 10.45 -11.95 20.60
N TYR A 192 10.76 -10.68 20.29
CA TYR A 192 9.84 -9.78 19.59
C TYR A 192 9.55 -10.28 18.17
N VAL A 193 10.58 -10.69 17.42
CA VAL A 193 10.42 -11.29 16.09
C VAL A 193 9.51 -12.53 16.13
N GLN A 194 9.69 -13.38 17.15
CA GLN A 194 8.81 -14.56 17.32
C GLN A 194 7.36 -14.19 17.66
N GLN A 195 7.13 -13.10 18.40
CA GLN A 195 5.79 -12.60 18.65
C GLN A 195 5.14 -12.10 17.35
N LEU A 196 5.86 -11.34 16.53
CA LEU A 196 5.39 -10.88 15.20
C LEU A 196 5.05 -12.07 14.29
N LYS A 197 5.95 -13.05 14.19
CA LYS A 197 5.72 -14.28 13.44
C LYS A 197 4.48 -15.04 13.92
N SER A 198 4.33 -15.17 15.23
CA SER A 198 3.18 -15.85 15.85
C SER A 198 1.86 -15.09 15.65
N ALA A 199 1.92 -13.81 15.33
CA ALA A 199 0.77 -13.00 14.96
C ALA A 199 0.40 -13.14 13.47
N GLY A 200 1.23 -13.81 12.65
CA GLY A 200 1.00 -14.00 11.22
C GLY A 200 1.76 -13.01 10.33
N VAL A 201 2.74 -12.28 10.87
CA VAL A 201 3.58 -11.35 10.09
C VAL A 201 4.49 -12.13 9.14
N ASP A 202 4.53 -11.72 7.88
CA ASP A 202 5.29 -12.36 6.81
C ASP A 202 6.72 -11.83 6.68
N GLY A 203 6.97 -10.59 7.12
CA GLY A 203 8.28 -9.98 6.97
C GLY A 203 8.56 -8.83 7.94
N ILE A 204 9.81 -8.44 7.98
CA ILE A 204 10.32 -7.33 8.81
C ILE A 204 11.11 -6.36 7.94
N ARG A 205 10.86 -5.06 8.13
CA ARG A 205 11.77 -3.98 7.76
C ARG A 205 12.56 -3.59 9.00
N TRP A 206 13.88 -3.69 8.95
CA TRP A 206 14.76 -3.29 10.04
C TRP A 206 15.09 -1.79 9.91
N ASP A 207 14.57 -1.01 10.84
CA ASP A 207 14.87 0.41 10.98
C ASP A 207 16.34 0.62 11.33
N ALA A 208 16.96 1.67 10.78
CA ALA A 208 18.33 2.03 11.05
C ALA A 208 19.35 0.85 10.94
N ALA A 209 19.06 -0.13 10.06
CA ALA A 209 19.89 -1.34 9.91
C ALA A 209 21.36 -1.03 9.60
N LYS A 210 21.62 0.10 8.92
CA LYS A 210 22.98 0.61 8.66
C LYS A 210 23.80 0.83 9.95
N HIS A 211 23.13 1.08 11.07
CA HIS A 211 23.73 1.37 12.37
C HIS A 211 23.97 0.11 13.23
N ILE A 212 23.61 -1.06 12.74
CA ILE A 212 23.85 -2.35 13.40
C ILE A 212 25.08 -3.00 12.76
N GLY A 213 25.99 -3.47 13.58
CA GLY A 213 27.22 -4.13 13.14
C GLY A 213 26.99 -5.47 12.46
N LEU A 214 28.00 -5.97 11.78
CA LEU A 214 28.01 -7.21 11.00
C LEU A 214 28.96 -8.26 11.62
N PRO A 215 28.83 -9.55 11.28
CA PRO A 215 29.74 -10.58 11.78
C PRO A 215 31.22 -10.32 11.51
N SER A 216 31.57 -9.72 10.36
CA SER A 216 32.97 -9.31 10.10
C SER A 216 33.48 -8.21 11.05
N GLU A 217 32.56 -7.55 11.75
CA GLU A 217 32.83 -6.51 12.75
C GLU A 217 32.65 -7.03 14.18
N GLY A 218 32.41 -8.33 14.36
CA GLY A 218 32.19 -8.99 15.66
C GLY A 218 30.76 -8.98 16.16
N CYS A 219 29.79 -8.46 15.40
CA CYS A 219 28.39 -8.41 15.78
C CYS A 219 27.58 -9.54 15.12
N ASN A 220 27.05 -10.46 15.93
CA ASN A 220 26.23 -11.57 15.46
C ASN A 220 24.72 -11.29 15.56
N PHE A 221 24.31 -10.03 15.51
CA PHE A 221 22.91 -9.64 15.65
C PHE A 221 22.04 -10.30 14.56
N PHE A 222 22.23 -9.95 13.29
CA PHE A 222 21.40 -10.44 12.20
C PHE A 222 21.35 -11.98 12.13
N PRO A 223 22.45 -12.72 12.16
CA PRO A 223 22.40 -14.18 12.20
C PRO A 223 21.59 -14.76 13.35
N SER A 224 21.49 -14.03 14.47
CA SER A 224 20.81 -14.49 15.69
C SER A 224 19.32 -14.19 15.72
N VAL A 225 18.87 -13.07 15.13
CA VAL A 225 17.50 -12.58 15.25
C VAL A 225 16.65 -12.89 14.03
N ILE A 226 17.24 -13.08 12.85
CA ILE A 226 16.52 -13.36 11.60
C ILE A 226 15.87 -14.73 11.67
N ASP A 227 14.61 -14.81 11.31
CA ASP A 227 13.91 -16.05 11.02
C ASP A 227 13.92 -16.27 9.51
N ALA A 228 14.51 -17.38 9.07
CA ALA A 228 14.66 -17.70 7.64
C ALA A 228 13.31 -17.94 6.91
N ASN A 229 12.21 -18.10 7.65
CA ASN A 229 10.87 -18.25 7.08
C ASN A 229 10.10 -16.93 7.02
N MET A 230 10.76 -15.81 7.33
CA MET A 230 10.20 -14.47 7.19
C MET A 230 11.02 -13.69 6.18
N TYR A 231 10.36 -12.83 5.42
CA TYR A 231 11.05 -11.86 4.59
C TYR A 231 11.73 -10.81 5.48
N ASN A 232 12.96 -10.44 5.16
CA ASN A 232 13.72 -9.45 5.92
C ASN A 232 14.41 -8.48 4.98
N TYR A 233 14.19 -7.19 5.18
CA TYR A 233 15.01 -6.17 4.56
C TYR A 233 15.30 -5.03 5.55
N GLY A 234 16.34 -4.28 5.33
CA GLY A 234 16.77 -3.24 6.25
C GLY A 234 17.05 -1.92 5.56
N GLU A 235 16.91 -0.85 6.33
CA GLU A 235 17.33 0.47 5.94
C GLU A 235 18.86 0.57 6.00
N VAL A 236 19.49 0.23 4.89
CA VAL A 236 20.93 0.43 4.67
C VAL A 236 21.05 1.55 3.65
N LEU A 237 20.99 2.78 4.16
CA LEU A 237 21.15 3.96 3.35
C LEU A 237 22.60 4.07 2.88
N GLU A 238 22.78 4.80 1.79
CA GLU A 238 24.03 5.16 1.12
C GLU A 238 25.30 4.87 1.92
N ALA A 239 26.30 4.30 1.34
CA ALA A 239 27.66 4.11 1.92
C ALA A 239 27.68 3.74 3.43
N PRO A 240 27.49 2.47 3.83
CA PRO A 240 27.44 2.08 5.24
C PRO A 240 28.75 2.35 6.03
N ALA A 241 29.85 2.65 5.35
CA ALA A 241 31.09 3.14 5.96
C ALA A 241 31.37 4.61 5.61
N GLY A 242 30.34 5.37 5.21
CA GLY A 242 30.48 6.78 4.86
C GLY A 242 31.39 6.99 3.65
N ASN A 243 32.24 8.05 3.71
CA ASN A 243 33.20 8.37 2.67
C ASN A 243 34.47 7.50 2.68
N SER A 244 34.46 6.40 3.41
CA SER A 244 35.56 5.40 3.35
C SER A 244 35.75 4.89 1.93
N ALA A 245 36.90 4.28 1.67
CA ALA A 245 37.19 3.72 0.35
C ALA A 245 36.01 2.87 -0.18
N ALA A 246 35.66 3.06 -1.43
CA ALA A 246 34.51 2.37 -2.07
C ALA A 246 34.55 0.84 -1.86
N ALA A 247 35.74 0.24 -1.80
CA ALA A 247 35.90 -1.19 -1.54
C ALA A 247 35.38 -1.61 -0.16
N VAL A 248 35.52 -0.76 0.88
CA VAL A 248 34.98 -1.04 2.23
C VAL A 248 33.46 -0.98 2.21
N ASN A 249 32.88 0.08 1.63
CA ASN A 249 31.45 0.19 1.47
C ASN A 249 30.87 -1.00 0.70
N ASN A 250 31.46 -1.36 -0.42
CA ASN A 250 31.01 -2.48 -1.25
C ASN A 250 31.07 -3.81 -0.50
N LYS A 251 32.07 -4.02 0.36
CA LYS A 251 32.16 -5.22 1.20
C LYS A 251 31.03 -5.26 2.22
N LEU A 252 30.78 -4.17 2.94
CA LEU A 252 29.71 -4.10 3.94
C LEU A 252 28.32 -4.26 3.31
N VAL A 253 28.08 -3.58 2.18
CA VAL A 253 26.81 -3.74 1.44
C VAL A 253 26.56 -5.20 1.08
N LYS A 254 27.56 -5.90 0.54
CA LYS A 254 27.43 -7.34 0.23
C LYS A 254 27.16 -8.18 1.46
N GLU A 255 27.87 -7.91 2.55
CA GLU A 255 27.69 -8.67 3.80
C GLU A 255 26.30 -8.45 4.41
N TYR A 256 25.73 -7.22 4.36
CA TYR A 256 24.32 -7.03 4.74
C TYR A 256 23.40 -7.92 3.91
N THR A 257 23.66 -8.05 2.61
CA THR A 257 22.81 -8.84 1.70
C THR A 257 22.97 -10.35 1.86
N ASP A 258 23.94 -10.82 2.63
CA ASP A 258 24.01 -12.22 3.07
C ASP A 258 22.90 -12.56 4.08
N TYR A 259 22.40 -11.56 4.81
CA TYR A 259 21.40 -11.72 5.88
C TYR A 259 20.03 -11.14 5.54
N ILE A 260 19.98 -9.91 5.01
CA ILE A 260 18.75 -9.17 4.74
C ILE A 260 18.75 -8.58 3.32
N GLY A 261 17.59 -8.32 2.75
CA GLY A 261 17.51 -7.35 1.66
C GLY A 261 17.87 -5.95 2.16
N ILE A 262 18.21 -5.03 1.26
CA ILE A 262 18.57 -3.65 1.61
C ILE A 262 17.90 -2.65 0.68
N THR A 263 17.75 -1.42 1.15
CA THR A 263 17.36 -0.30 0.29
C THR A 263 18.47 0.05 -0.70
N ASP A 264 18.14 0.22 -1.98
CA ASP A 264 19.09 0.79 -2.96
C ASP A 264 18.79 2.29 -3.14
N GLU A 265 19.17 3.07 -2.14
CA GLU A 265 18.97 4.51 -2.14
C GLU A 265 19.71 5.21 -3.28
N PRO A 266 20.98 4.90 -3.60
CA PRO A 266 21.70 5.57 -4.68
C PRO A 266 20.99 5.46 -6.03
N TYR A 267 20.43 4.29 -6.35
CA TYR A 267 19.66 4.12 -7.57
C TYR A 267 18.30 4.81 -7.49
N SER A 268 17.59 4.65 -6.40
CA SER A 268 16.29 5.26 -6.12
C SER A 268 16.36 6.79 -6.23
N GLY A 269 17.31 7.41 -5.53
CA GLY A 269 17.54 8.85 -5.56
C GLY A 269 17.98 9.35 -6.96
N THR A 270 18.77 8.56 -7.69
CA THR A 270 19.17 8.88 -9.07
C THR A 270 17.97 8.94 -10.00
N ILE A 271 17.07 7.97 -9.95
CA ILE A 271 15.87 7.93 -10.80
C ILE A 271 14.90 9.06 -10.41
N THR A 272 14.62 9.23 -9.12
CA THR A 272 13.70 10.28 -8.67
C THR A 272 14.25 11.67 -8.94
N GLY A 273 15.55 11.88 -8.77
CA GLY A 273 16.23 13.11 -9.17
C GLY A 273 16.15 13.38 -10.67
N ALA A 274 16.28 12.34 -11.49
CA ALA A 274 16.15 12.46 -12.95
C ALA A 274 14.72 12.88 -13.36
N ILE A 275 13.70 12.32 -12.73
CA ILE A 275 12.30 12.73 -12.95
C ILE A 275 12.07 14.18 -12.48
N ARG A 276 12.57 14.55 -11.30
CA ARG A 276 12.53 15.94 -10.82
C ARG A 276 13.12 16.92 -11.82
N ASP A 277 14.30 16.59 -12.34
CA ASP A 277 15.07 17.44 -13.23
C ASP A 277 14.67 17.29 -14.71
N LYS A 278 13.68 16.43 -15.00
CA LYS A 278 13.20 16.13 -16.37
C LYS A 278 14.31 15.63 -17.28
N LYS A 279 15.18 14.78 -16.76
CA LYS A 279 16.39 14.26 -17.45
C LYS A 279 16.36 12.74 -17.61
N ILE A 280 17.16 12.26 -18.54
CA ILE A 280 17.44 10.84 -18.72
C ILE A 280 18.74 10.48 -18.01
N VAL A 281 18.72 9.37 -17.29
CA VAL A 281 19.90 8.77 -16.64
C VAL A 281 19.94 7.27 -16.92
N LYS A 282 21.01 6.60 -16.56
CA LYS A 282 21.11 5.14 -16.67
C LYS A 282 20.07 4.46 -15.76
N THR A 283 19.38 3.46 -16.30
CA THR A 283 18.34 2.70 -15.58
C THR A 283 18.88 1.50 -14.81
N LYS A 284 20.18 1.46 -14.49
CA LYS A 284 20.82 0.36 -13.77
C LYS A 284 21.05 0.74 -12.32
N GLY A 285 20.72 -0.17 -11.39
CA GLY A 285 20.93 0.00 -9.96
C GLY A 285 22.43 0.05 -9.60
N ASN A 286 22.80 0.82 -8.59
CA ASN A 286 24.20 0.96 -8.18
C ASN A 286 24.73 -0.33 -7.54
N TRP A 287 23.99 -0.94 -6.63
CA TRP A 287 24.43 -2.13 -5.93
C TRP A 287 24.53 -3.38 -6.83
N THR A 288 23.73 -3.46 -7.88
CA THR A 288 23.89 -4.55 -8.86
C THR A 288 25.23 -4.46 -9.61
N THR A 289 25.81 -3.26 -9.76
CA THR A 289 27.11 -3.07 -10.42
C THR A 289 28.29 -3.64 -9.63
N ILE A 290 28.12 -3.83 -8.33
CA ILE A 290 29.12 -4.48 -7.47
C ILE A 290 28.81 -5.96 -7.19
N GLY A 291 27.76 -6.50 -7.80
CA GLY A 291 27.40 -7.91 -7.74
C GLY A 291 26.40 -8.28 -6.65
N VAL A 292 25.66 -7.31 -6.09
CA VAL A 292 24.49 -7.60 -5.25
C VAL A 292 23.37 -8.11 -6.15
N GLY A 293 22.70 -9.19 -5.74
CA GLY A 293 21.52 -9.70 -6.43
C GLY A 293 20.36 -8.70 -6.40
N ALA A 294 19.64 -8.55 -7.50
CA ALA A 294 18.48 -7.66 -7.54
C ALA A 294 17.37 -8.10 -6.57
N ASP A 295 17.27 -9.40 -6.27
CA ASP A 295 16.36 -10.00 -5.29
C ASP A 295 16.64 -9.58 -3.83
N ARG A 296 17.77 -8.90 -3.60
CA ARG A 296 18.15 -8.31 -2.31
C ARG A 296 17.92 -6.81 -2.24
N LEU A 297 17.28 -6.20 -3.26
CA LEU A 297 17.16 -4.76 -3.36
C LEU A 297 15.71 -4.31 -3.29
N VAL A 298 15.45 -3.32 -2.44
CA VAL A 298 14.19 -2.59 -2.35
C VAL A 298 14.41 -1.18 -2.87
N TYR A 299 13.71 -0.83 -3.94
CA TYR A 299 13.73 0.50 -4.54
C TYR A 299 12.58 1.36 -4.00
N TRP A 300 12.72 2.68 -4.05
CA TRP A 300 11.65 3.61 -3.70
C TRP A 300 11.80 4.95 -4.43
N GLY A 301 10.71 5.44 -4.99
CA GLY A 301 10.67 6.82 -5.51
C GLY A 301 10.58 7.85 -4.40
N GLU A 302 9.99 7.44 -3.29
CA GLU A 302 9.75 8.20 -2.07
C GLU A 302 9.62 7.25 -0.89
N SER A 303 10.17 7.61 0.26
CA SER A 303 9.96 6.95 1.54
C SER A 303 9.32 7.91 2.54
N HIS A 304 8.89 7.39 3.70
CA HIS A 304 8.38 8.24 4.77
C HIS A 304 9.41 9.28 5.22
N ASP A 305 10.71 8.96 5.22
CA ASP A 305 11.77 9.89 5.60
C ASP A 305 11.97 10.99 4.58
N THR A 306 12.04 10.63 3.29
CA THR A 306 12.22 11.63 2.23
C THR A 306 11.03 12.57 2.06
N PHE A 307 9.84 12.15 2.55
CA PHE A 307 8.63 12.97 2.55
C PHE A 307 8.40 13.70 3.88
N SER A 308 8.54 13.02 5.02
CA SER A 308 8.05 13.51 6.32
C SER A 308 9.11 14.23 7.14
N ASN A 309 10.40 13.95 6.95
CA ASN A 309 11.47 14.63 7.66
C ASN A 309 11.52 16.13 7.33
N GLY A 310 12.07 16.92 8.25
CA GLY A 310 12.21 18.37 8.09
C GLY A 310 12.96 18.76 6.80
N ASP A 311 13.99 18.03 6.46
CA ASP A 311 14.81 18.12 5.25
C ASP A 311 14.33 17.23 4.09
N GLY A 312 13.22 16.52 4.28
CA GLY A 312 12.64 15.63 3.27
C GLY A 312 12.43 16.34 1.93
N TRP A 313 13.11 15.90 0.89
CA TRP A 313 13.15 16.58 -0.40
C TRP A 313 12.03 16.16 -1.36
N THR A 314 11.49 14.95 -1.21
CA THR A 314 10.42 14.45 -2.09
C THR A 314 9.07 15.10 -1.84
N LYS A 315 8.87 15.71 -0.66
CA LYS A 315 7.65 16.51 -0.36
C LYS A 315 7.40 17.66 -1.34
N ASN A 316 8.43 18.09 -2.04
CA ASN A 316 8.36 19.15 -3.06
C ASN A 316 8.04 18.60 -4.47
N LEU A 317 7.94 17.29 -4.62
CA LEU A 317 7.59 16.63 -5.87
C LEU A 317 6.08 16.42 -5.98
N THR A 318 5.55 16.61 -7.18
CA THR A 318 4.15 16.28 -7.45
C THR A 318 3.93 14.77 -7.37
N GLN A 319 2.70 14.36 -7.10
CA GLN A 319 2.35 12.94 -7.08
C GLN A 319 2.72 12.26 -8.40
N ASN A 320 2.43 12.89 -9.54
CA ASN A 320 2.77 12.35 -10.85
C ASN A 320 4.29 12.17 -11.07
N GLN A 321 5.14 13.02 -10.47
CA GLN A 321 6.59 12.80 -10.51
C GLN A 321 7.00 11.56 -9.71
N ILE A 322 6.37 11.33 -8.56
CA ILE A 322 6.59 10.11 -7.76
C ILE A 322 6.11 8.88 -8.51
N ASP A 323 4.92 8.93 -9.13
CA ASP A 323 4.37 7.82 -9.91
C ASP A 323 5.27 7.45 -11.10
N ARG A 324 5.87 8.43 -11.79
CA ARG A 324 6.85 8.18 -12.86
C ARG A 324 8.13 7.54 -12.32
N SER A 325 8.63 7.99 -11.17
CA SER A 325 9.80 7.37 -10.52
C SER A 325 9.48 5.92 -10.15
N TYR A 326 8.32 5.74 -9.50
CA TYR A 326 7.83 4.42 -9.11
C TYR A 326 7.67 3.49 -10.32
N ALA A 327 7.10 3.97 -11.42
CA ALA A 327 6.90 3.16 -12.62
C ALA A 327 8.22 2.59 -13.18
N ILE A 328 9.30 3.37 -13.12
CA ILE A 328 10.63 2.90 -13.53
C ILE A 328 11.17 1.86 -12.54
N LEU A 329 11.08 2.14 -11.25
CA LEU A 329 11.66 1.32 -10.18
C LEU A 329 10.88 0.02 -10.00
N ALA A 330 9.56 0.10 -9.98
CA ALA A 330 8.69 -1.04 -9.74
C ALA A 330 8.55 -2.01 -10.91
N SER A 331 8.89 -1.61 -12.13
CA SER A 331 8.87 -2.50 -13.30
C SER A 331 10.15 -3.34 -13.48
N ARG A 332 11.16 -3.13 -12.62
CA ARG A 332 12.45 -3.84 -12.70
C ARG A 332 12.32 -5.32 -12.34
N ALA A 333 13.20 -6.13 -12.94
CA ALA A 333 13.24 -7.57 -12.69
C ALA A 333 13.86 -7.90 -11.33
N ASN A 334 13.27 -8.88 -10.66
CA ASN A 334 13.80 -9.53 -9.46
C ASN A 334 14.03 -8.60 -8.24
N SER A 335 13.57 -7.36 -8.27
CA SER A 335 13.64 -6.43 -7.15
C SER A 335 12.23 -6.04 -6.70
N GLN A 336 12.11 -5.50 -5.51
CA GLN A 336 10.87 -4.92 -5.02
C GLN A 336 10.92 -3.40 -5.10
N ALA A 337 9.76 -2.77 -5.20
CA ALA A 337 9.64 -1.33 -5.03
C ALA A 337 8.63 -1.00 -3.95
N LEU A 338 8.96 -0.02 -3.13
CA LEU A 338 8.10 0.52 -2.09
C LEU A 338 7.40 1.77 -2.63
N TYR A 339 6.10 1.84 -2.40
CA TYR A 339 5.25 2.99 -2.70
C TYR A 339 4.70 3.58 -1.41
N LEU A 340 5.02 4.84 -1.13
CA LEU A 340 4.51 5.53 0.05
C LEU A 340 3.05 5.98 -0.17
N SER A 341 2.14 5.54 0.68
CA SER A 341 0.86 6.22 0.84
C SER A 341 1.10 7.52 1.60
N ARG A 342 1.20 8.64 0.86
CA ARG A 342 1.53 9.94 1.44
C ARG A 342 0.58 10.33 2.56
N PRO A 343 1.07 10.76 3.72
CA PRO A 343 0.22 11.36 4.74
C PRO A 343 -0.42 12.67 4.24
N SER A 344 -1.49 13.09 4.89
CA SER A 344 -2.25 14.30 4.52
C SER A 344 -1.47 15.62 4.69
N SER A 345 -0.36 15.59 5.42
CA SER A 345 0.52 16.72 5.65
C SER A 345 1.96 16.34 5.34
N SER A 346 2.73 17.28 4.79
CA SER A 346 4.19 17.20 4.65
C SER A 346 4.94 17.99 5.73
N ASN A 347 4.22 18.59 6.67
CA ASN A 347 4.83 19.28 7.80
C ASN A 347 5.20 18.28 8.88
N TYR A 348 6.48 18.12 9.15
CA TYR A 348 7.06 17.20 10.15
C TYR A 348 6.28 17.14 11.47
N SER A 349 5.89 18.29 12.02
CA SER A 349 5.19 18.38 13.31
C SER A 349 3.67 18.16 13.21
N SER A 350 3.14 17.99 12.02
CA SER A 350 1.69 17.87 11.76
C SER A 350 1.30 16.54 11.11
N ILE A 351 2.21 15.58 11.11
CA ILE A 351 1.95 14.20 10.68
C ILE A 351 1.63 13.40 11.94
N TRP A 352 0.40 12.93 12.04
CA TRP A 352 -0.12 12.26 13.23
C TRP A 352 -0.25 10.76 13.00
N THR A 353 0.12 9.99 14.02
CA THR A 353 -0.09 8.54 14.06
C THR A 353 -1.59 8.21 14.03
N GLY A 354 -1.92 7.08 13.42
CA GLY A 354 -3.30 6.65 13.28
C GLY A 354 -4.11 7.35 12.19
N ASN A 355 -3.50 8.25 11.42
CA ASN A 355 -4.14 8.88 10.27
C ASN A 355 -3.85 8.09 9.00
N LYS A 356 -4.92 7.71 8.31
CA LYS A 356 -4.83 7.06 7.01
C LYS A 356 -4.23 8.02 5.98
N GLY A 357 -3.27 7.55 5.19
CA GLY A 357 -2.68 8.29 4.09
C GLY A 357 -3.55 8.31 2.82
N SER A 358 -2.97 8.81 1.75
CA SER A 358 -3.60 8.91 0.44
C SER A 358 -3.95 7.54 -0.14
N THR A 359 -5.12 7.45 -0.78
CA THR A 359 -5.53 6.26 -1.55
C THR A 359 -5.06 6.30 -3.01
N HIS A 360 -4.21 7.23 -3.38
CA HIS A 360 -3.69 7.37 -4.75
C HIS A 360 -2.98 6.11 -5.27
N TYR A 361 -2.53 5.23 -4.38
CA TYR A 361 -1.97 3.92 -4.74
C TYR A 361 -2.94 3.05 -5.58
N THR A 362 -4.24 3.39 -5.64
CA THR A 362 -5.24 2.73 -6.49
C THR A 362 -5.37 3.35 -7.88
N SER A 363 -4.57 4.38 -8.20
CA SER A 363 -4.60 5.02 -9.51
C SER A 363 -4.25 4.02 -10.63
N ASN A 364 -4.74 4.30 -11.83
CA ASN A 364 -4.55 3.38 -12.96
C ASN A 364 -3.08 3.11 -13.26
N GLU A 365 -2.24 4.15 -13.22
CA GLU A 365 -0.81 4.04 -13.50
C GLU A 365 -0.07 3.21 -12.47
N VAL A 366 -0.33 3.40 -11.18
CA VAL A 366 0.30 2.61 -10.11
C VAL A 366 -0.15 1.16 -10.16
N ALA A 367 -1.46 0.94 -10.30
CA ALA A 367 -2.02 -0.41 -10.38
C ALA A 367 -1.56 -1.16 -11.64
N ALA A 368 -1.47 -0.49 -12.80
CA ALA A 368 -0.96 -1.10 -14.03
C ALA A 368 0.50 -1.54 -13.89
N VAL A 369 1.34 -0.70 -13.29
CA VAL A 369 2.75 -1.02 -13.03
C VAL A 369 2.90 -2.22 -12.10
N ASN A 370 2.10 -2.30 -11.04
CA ASN A 370 2.13 -3.45 -10.11
C ASN A 370 1.67 -4.75 -10.80
N ARG A 371 0.58 -4.70 -11.57
CA ARG A 371 0.13 -5.86 -12.35
C ARG A 371 1.18 -6.32 -13.34
N PHE A 372 1.79 -5.37 -14.04
CA PHE A 372 2.91 -5.64 -14.94
C PHE A 372 4.06 -6.33 -14.20
N HIS A 373 4.49 -5.79 -13.05
CA HIS A 373 5.54 -6.38 -12.24
C HIS A 373 5.23 -7.85 -11.90
N ASN A 374 4.03 -8.09 -11.36
CA ASN A 374 3.60 -9.44 -10.96
C ASN A 374 3.52 -10.41 -12.15
N ALA A 375 3.03 -9.94 -13.31
CA ALA A 375 2.94 -10.75 -14.53
C ALA A 375 4.33 -11.08 -15.12
N MET A 376 5.33 -10.27 -14.82
CA MET A 376 6.70 -10.39 -15.35
C MET A 376 7.69 -11.07 -14.39
N ILE A 377 7.23 -11.65 -13.28
CA ILE A 377 8.09 -12.41 -12.36
C ILE A 377 8.79 -13.55 -13.12
N GLY A 378 10.11 -13.63 -12.96
CA GLY A 378 10.95 -14.62 -13.62
C GLY A 378 11.21 -14.38 -15.12
N LYS A 379 10.67 -13.31 -15.71
CA LYS A 379 10.87 -12.94 -17.11
C LYS A 379 12.15 -12.13 -17.30
N ALA A 380 12.79 -12.29 -18.43
CA ALA A 380 13.99 -11.53 -18.80
C ALA A 380 13.74 -10.01 -18.84
N GLU A 381 14.78 -9.22 -18.59
CA GLU A 381 14.75 -7.76 -18.61
C GLU A 381 15.82 -7.20 -19.53
N ALA A 382 15.47 -6.13 -20.24
CA ALA A 382 16.40 -5.22 -20.87
C ALA A 382 15.93 -3.78 -20.70
N THR A 383 16.83 -2.91 -20.26
CA THR A 383 16.50 -1.50 -19.99
C THR A 383 17.35 -0.55 -20.80
N GLY A 384 16.78 0.62 -21.08
CA GLY A 384 17.50 1.66 -21.82
C GLY A 384 16.73 2.96 -21.86
N THR A 385 17.20 3.84 -22.74
CA THR A 385 16.56 5.13 -22.97
C THR A 385 16.47 5.38 -24.46
N ALA A 386 15.35 5.92 -24.92
CA ALA A 386 15.15 6.31 -26.30
C ALA A 386 14.08 7.41 -26.36
N ASN A 387 14.23 8.34 -27.30
CA ASN A 387 13.28 9.43 -27.53
C ASN A 387 12.88 10.17 -26.23
N ASN A 388 13.88 10.48 -25.42
CA ASN A 388 13.71 11.11 -24.09
C ASN A 388 12.77 10.34 -23.14
N CYS A 389 12.67 9.01 -23.27
CA CYS A 389 11.93 8.15 -22.36
C CYS A 389 12.86 7.10 -21.74
N PHE A 390 12.54 6.69 -20.53
CA PHE A 390 13.01 5.44 -19.93
C PHE A 390 12.19 4.29 -20.52
N VAL A 391 12.86 3.20 -20.85
CA VAL A 391 12.25 2.01 -21.45
C VAL A 391 12.69 0.79 -20.68
N ILE A 392 11.75 0.09 -20.09
CA ILE A 392 11.95 -1.17 -19.38
C ILE A 392 11.21 -2.24 -20.17
N CYS A 393 11.94 -3.02 -20.98
CA CYS A 393 11.38 -4.18 -21.67
C CYS A 393 11.52 -5.42 -20.80
N ARG A 394 10.44 -6.15 -20.67
CA ARG A 394 10.40 -7.49 -20.06
C ARG A 394 9.98 -8.49 -21.15
N GLU A 395 10.30 -9.76 -20.95
CA GLU A 395 9.84 -10.80 -21.87
C GLU A 395 8.31 -10.89 -21.86
N GLY A 396 7.67 -10.21 -22.82
CA GLY A 396 6.22 -10.16 -22.98
C GLY A 396 5.61 -8.76 -22.91
N GLY A 397 6.29 -7.75 -22.37
CA GLY A 397 5.72 -6.39 -22.26
C GLY A 397 6.75 -5.30 -21.99
N ALA A 398 6.30 -4.06 -21.86
CA ALA A 398 7.19 -2.94 -21.52
C ALA A 398 6.49 -1.86 -20.70
N VAL A 399 7.31 -1.15 -19.91
CA VAL A 399 6.94 0.11 -19.27
C VAL A 399 7.79 1.21 -19.90
N ILE A 400 7.13 2.29 -20.34
CA ILE A 400 7.75 3.43 -21.01
C ILE A 400 7.38 4.68 -20.22
N VAL A 401 8.38 5.42 -19.75
CA VAL A 401 8.17 6.60 -18.89
C VAL A 401 8.89 7.81 -19.48
N SER A 402 8.14 8.87 -19.74
CA SER A 402 8.69 10.18 -20.07
C SER A 402 8.97 10.98 -18.80
N PRO A 403 10.19 11.45 -18.53
CA PRO A 403 10.49 12.26 -17.37
C PRO A 403 9.88 13.66 -17.41
N ALA A 404 9.64 14.19 -18.62
CA ALA A 404 9.28 15.60 -18.81
C ALA A 404 7.91 15.82 -19.45
N SER A 405 7.50 14.94 -20.35
CA SER A 405 6.37 15.17 -21.24
C SER A 405 5.23 14.19 -20.98
N GLN A 406 4.04 14.60 -21.37
CA GLN A 406 2.81 13.82 -21.34
C GLN A 406 2.01 14.10 -22.61
N ASN A 407 1.07 13.24 -22.96
CA ASN A 407 0.30 13.30 -24.18
C ASN A 407 1.21 13.43 -25.42
N ILE A 408 2.16 12.50 -25.57
CA ILE A 408 3.17 12.52 -26.62
C ILE A 408 3.20 11.21 -27.42
N ASP A 409 3.46 11.34 -28.72
CA ASP A 409 3.79 10.19 -29.56
C ASP A 409 5.26 9.82 -29.38
N VAL A 410 5.52 8.54 -29.24
CA VAL A 410 6.87 8.01 -29.02
C VAL A 410 7.17 6.87 -29.97
N THR A 411 8.44 6.77 -30.35
CA THR A 411 9.02 5.59 -30.97
C THR A 411 10.28 5.23 -30.21
N VAL A 412 10.23 4.18 -29.44
CA VAL A 412 11.34 3.71 -28.61
C VAL A 412 11.86 2.36 -29.13
N ASN A 413 12.96 1.89 -28.57
CA ASN A 413 13.53 0.60 -28.98
C ASN A 413 12.79 -0.55 -28.26
N ASN A 414 12.46 -1.62 -29.00
CA ASN A 414 12.18 -2.93 -28.45
C ASN A 414 13.53 -3.57 -28.08
N ILE A 415 13.98 -3.29 -26.84
CA ILE A 415 15.33 -3.63 -26.40
C ILE A 415 15.46 -5.15 -26.33
N SER A 416 16.47 -5.69 -26.98
CA SER A 416 16.71 -7.14 -27.11
C SER A 416 15.54 -7.92 -27.73
N GLY A 417 14.56 -7.25 -28.36
CA GLY A 417 13.38 -7.90 -28.95
C GLY A 417 12.49 -8.61 -27.93
N LEU A 418 12.51 -8.18 -26.68
CA LEU A 418 11.82 -8.90 -25.59
C LEU A 418 10.29 -8.80 -25.66
N VAL A 419 9.77 -7.74 -26.26
CA VAL A 419 8.33 -7.57 -26.43
C VAL A 419 7.91 -8.19 -27.76
N PRO A 420 7.01 -9.19 -27.80
CA PRO A 420 6.56 -9.80 -29.04
C PRO A 420 5.95 -8.78 -30.01
N GLU A 421 6.12 -9.02 -31.31
CA GLU A 421 5.51 -8.17 -32.34
C GLU A 421 3.98 -8.21 -32.24
N GLY A 422 3.33 -7.05 -32.43
CA GLY A 422 1.88 -6.96 -32.37
C GLY A 422 1.37 -5.57 -32.04
N THR A 423 0.07 -5.50 -31.81
CA THR A 423 -0.62 -4.30 -31.34
C THR A 423 -1.09 -4.50 -29.90
N TYR A 424 -0.71 -3.58 -29.04
CA TYR A 424 -1.00 -3.60 -27.61
C TYR A 424 -1.90 -2.41 -27.23
N THR A 425 -2.62 -2.56 -26.15
CA THR A 425 -3.32 -1.44 -25.52
C THR A 425 -2.55 -1.03 -24.27
N ASP A 426 -2.22 0.25 -24.15
CA ASP A 426 -1.66 0.81 -22.91
C ASP A 426 -2.68 0.67 -21.78
N GLU A 427 -2.31 0.01 -20.71
CA GLU A 427 -3.20 -0.20 -19.56
C GLU A 427 -3.49 1.09 -18.79
N VAL A 428 -2.64 2.10 -18.89
CA VAL A 428 -2.79 3.37 -18.19
C VAL A 428 -3.78 4.28 -18.91
N SER A 429 -3.60 4.50 -20.23
CA SER A 429 -4.37 5.47 -21.00
C SER A 429 -5.39 4.84 -21.97
N GLY A 430 -5.30 3.55 -22.23
CA GLY A 430 -6.08 2.89 -23.29
C GLY A 430 -5.55 3.14 -24.71
N GLY A 431 -4.45 3.89 -24.85
CA GLY A 431 -3.79 4.18 -26.13
C GLY A 431 -3.27 2.92 -26.82
N LYS A 432 -3.04 3.01 -28.13
CA LYS A 432 -2.52 1.89 -28.93
C LYS A 432 -1.03 2.00 -29.10
N PHE A 433 -0.34 0.87 -28.95
CA PHE A 433 1.07 0.71 -29.25
C PHE A 433 1.27 -0.39 -30.31
N THR A 434 2.11 -0.12 -31.28
CA THR A 434 2.55 -1.11 -32.28
C THR A 434 3.98 -1.51 -31.97
N VAL A 435 4.21 -2.81 -31.84
CA VAL A 435 5.53 -3.41 -31.57
C VAL A 435 6.00 -4.16 -32.81
N THR A 436 7.21 -3.88 -33.20
CA THR A 436 7.99 -4.64 -34.21
C THR A 436 9.18 -5.30 -33.50
N SER A 437 9.96 -6.10 -34.22
CA SER A 437 11.18 -6.73 -33.67
C SER A 437 12.16 -5.72 -33.04
N THR A 438 12.17 -4.46 -33.51
CA THR A 438 13.15 -3.46 -33.08
C THR A 438 12.55 -2.21 -32.43
N LYS A 439 11.26 -1.93 -32.64
CA LYS A 439 10.62 -0.69 -32.20
C LYS A 439 9.29 -0.91 -31.49
N ILE A 440 8.98 0.02 -30.60
CA ILE A 440 7.69 0.18 -29.95
C ILE A 440 7.22 1.61 -30.24
N THR A 441 6.10 1.75 -30.93
CA THR A 441 5.56 3.06 -31.36
C THR A 441 4.13 3.22 -30.85
N GLY A 442 3.81 4.34 -30.23
CA GLY A 442 2.47 4.62 -29.71
C GLY A 442 2.38 5.98 -29.05
N HIS A 443 1.26 6.20 -28.34
CA HIS A 443 0.97 7.44 -27.64
C HIS A 443 0.98 7.24 -26.13
N ILE A 444 1.83 7.99 -25.42
CA ILE A 444 1.84 8.06 -23.95
C ILE A 444 0.82 9.10 -23.50
N GLY A 445 -0.10 8.72 -22.61
CA GLY A 445 -1.16 9.59 -22.09
C GLY A 445 -0.71 10.67 -21.11
N SER A 446 -1.69 11.22 -20.37
CA SER A 446 -1.52 12.39 -19.49
C SER A 446 -0.61 12.15 -18.28
N THR A 447 -0.39 10.91 -17.87
CA THR A 447 0.50 10.59 -16.73
C THR A 447 1.98 10.60 -17.13
N GLY A 448 2.30 10.47 -18.43
CA GLY A 448 3.67 10.29 -18.91
C GLY A 448 4.19 8.86 -18.71
N ILE A 449 3.31 7.92 -18.39
CA ILE A 449 3.58 6.50 -18.18
C ILE A 449 2.74 5.69 -19.16
N ALA A 450 3.33 4.71 -19.82
CA ALA A 450 2.63 3.69 -20.59
C ALA A 450 3.07 2.29 -20.13
N VAL A 451 2.11 1.39 -19.98
CA VAL A 451 2.30 0.00 -19.62
C VAL A 451 1.66 -0.86 -20.70
N ILE A 452 2.46 -1.60 -21.44
CA ILE A 452 2.01 -2.50 -22.50
C ILE A 452 2.29 -3.95 -22.11
N ASP A 453 1.21 -4.73 -21.93
CA ASP A 453 1.25 -6.13 -21.53
C ASP A 453 0.17 -6.91 -22.29
N PRO A 454 0.48 -8.05 -22.93
CA PRO A 454 -0.53 -8.91 -23.57
C PRO A 454 -1.37 -9.67 -22.55
N MET A 455 -0.89 -9.83 -21.33
CA MET A 455 -1.57 -10.57 -20.27
C MET A 455 -2.55 -9.64 -19.54
N LYS A 456 -3.71 -9.37 -20.15
CA LYS A 456 -4.78 -8.69 -19.45
C LYS A 456 -5.21 -9.51 -18.22
N PHE A 457 -4.73 -9.10 -17.06
CA PHE A 457 -5.40 -9.49 -15.83
C PHE A 457 -6.72 -8.72 -15.80
N THR A 458 -7.81 -9.40 -16.12
CA THR A 458 -9.15 -8.90 -15.85
C THR A 458 -9.45 -9.33 -14.40
N PRO A 459 -9.48 -8.42 -13.42
CA PRO A 459 -9.94 -8.77 -12.08
C PRO A 459 -11.29 -9.46 -12.23
N ALA A 460 -11.49 -10.56 -11.50
CA ALA A 460 -12.83 -11.17 -11.44
C ALA A 460 -13.83 -10.06 -11.12
N PRO A 461 -14.96 -9.97 -11.83
CA PRO A 461 -15.97 -8.96 -11.52
C PRO A 461 -16.30 -9.11 -10.03
N THR A 462 -16.09 -8.06 -9.26
CA THR A 462 -16.71 -7.96 -7.95
C THR A 462 -18.19 -7.99 -8.22
N THR A 463 -18.81 -9.14 -8.06
CA THR A 463 -20.26 -9.21 -7.98
C THR A 463 -20.61 -8.44 -6.71
N ALA A 464 -21.00 -7.18 -6.91
CA ALA A 464 -21.78 -6.50 -5.89
C ALA A 464 -22.89 -7.47 -5.49
N PRO A 465 -23.22 -7.63 -4.21
CA PRO A 465 -24.30 -8.50 -3.82
C PRO A 465 -25.56 -8.05 -4.58
N THR A 466 -25.93 -8.83 -5.58
CA THR A 466 -27.20 -8.66 -6.24
C THR A 466 -28.24 -9.10 -5.23
N VAL A 467 -28.83 -8.14 -4.54
CA VAL A 467 -30.02 -8.40 -3.76
C VAL A 467 -31.05 -8.91 -4.76
N ALA A 468 -31.33 -10.19 -4.68
CA ALA A 468 -32.39 -10.79 -5.49
C ALA A 468 -33.70 -10.03 -5.21
N PRO A 469 -34.45 -9.63 -6.23
CA PRO A 469 -35.76 -9.01 -5.99
C PRO A 469 -36.61 -10.01 -5.25
N THR A 470 -37.01 -9.65 -4.04
CA THR A 470 -38.02 -10.38 -3.28
C THR A 470 -39.30 -10.34 -4.11
N ALA A 471 -39.81 -11.50 -4.49
CA ALA A 471 -41.06 -11.65 -5.23
C ALA A 471 -42.17 -10.89 -4.49
N ALA A 472 -42.79 -9.96 -5.19
CA ALA A 472 -43.97 -9.26 -4.70
C ALA A 472 -45.13 -10.24 -4.51
N PRO A 473 -45.94 -10.11 -3.46
CA PRO A 473 -47.16 -10.88 -3.32
C PRO A 473 -48.19 -10.43 -4.35
N THR A 474 -48.73 -11.40 -5.09
CA THR A 474 -49.82 -11.23 -6.01
C THR A 474 -51.06 -10.83 -5.24
N ALA A 475 -51.55 -9.62 -5.39
CA ALA A 475 -52.89 -9.23 -4.98
C ALA A 475 -53.75 -8.96 -6.23
N ALA A 476 -54.95 -9.55 -6.24
CA ALA A 476 -55.92 -9.52 -7.30
C ALA A 476 -56.57 -8.14 -7.50
N PRO A 477 -57.23 -7.89 -8.64
CA PRO A 477 -57.61 -6.57 -9.11
C PRO A 477 -58.91 -6.08 -8.50
N THR A 478 -58.97 -4.79 -8.18
CA THR A 478 -60.25 -4.11 -7.96
C THR A 478 -60.23 -2.72 -8.57
N ALA A 479 -61.12 -2.57 -9.56
CA ALA A 479 -61.81 -1.38 -10.10
C ALA A 479 -61.11 -0.01 -10.06
N ALA A 480 -61.03 0.57 -11.25
CA ALA A 480 -60.89 2.02 -11.43
C ALA A 480 -62.10 2.78 -10.89
N PRO A 481 -61.91 4.01 -10.41
CA PRO A 481 -62.59 5.10 -11.09
C PRO A 481 -61.80 6.44 -11.20
N THR A 482 -62.10 7.10 -12.28
CA THR A 482 -62.40 8.54 -12.45
C THR A 482 -61.25 9.54 -12.36
N VAL A 483 -60.99 10.14 -13.48
CA VAL A 483 -60.25 11.34 -13.80
C VAL A 483 -60.65 12.56 -12.94
N ALA A 484 -59.65 13.26 -12.41
CA ALA A 484 -59.71 14.70 -12.13
C ALA A 484 -58.30 15.23 -11.85
N PRO A 485 -58.00 16.52 -11.88
CA PRO A 485 -57.34 17.18 -13.01
C PRO A 485 -55.84 17.36 -12.81
N THR A 486 -55.13 17.43 -13.91
CA THR A 486 -53.73 17.82 -14.05
C THR A 486 -53.37 19.09 -13.30
N VAL A 487 -52.61 18.94 -12.20
CA VAL A 487 -51.79 20.02 -11.65
C VAL A 487 -50.35 19.69 -12.05
N SER A 488 -49.73 20.63 -12.77
CA SER A 488 -48.32 20.60 -13.10
C SER A 488 -47.51 20.37 -11.81
N PRO A 489 -46.52 19.45 -11.76
CA PRO A 489 -45.76 19.24 -10.55
C PRO A 489 -44.95 20.52 -10.24
N SER A 490 -45.24 21.14 -9.12
CA SER A 490 -44.39 22.16 -8.54
C SER A 490 -43.04 21.47 -8.27
N ALA A 491 -41.96 21.97 -8.85
CA ALA A 491 -40.62 21.40 -8.71
C ALA A 491 -40.21 21.52 -7.25
N SER A 492 -40.20 20.42 -6.53
CA SER A 492 -39.63 20.34 -5.17
C SER A 492 -38.20 19.83 -5.20
N VAL A 493 -37.43 20.21 -4.19
CA VAL A 493 -36.03 19.82 -3.99
C VAL A 493 -35.91 19.20 -2.62
N MET A 494 -35.24 18.05 -2.52
CA MET A 494 -34.90 17.45 -1.24
C MET A 494 -33.59 18.05 -0.72
N ILE A 495 -33.59 18.58 0.48
CA ILE A 495 -32.41 19.15 1.11
C ILE A 495 -31.44 18.02 1.47
N GLY A 496 -30.19 18.18 1.05
CA GLY A 496 -29.13 17.18 1.19
C GLY A 496 -28.91 16.30 -0.05
N ASP A 497 -29.82 16.32 -1.02
CA ASP A 497 -29.72 15.59 -2.30
C ASP A 497 -29.09 16.53 -3.37
N SER A 498 -27.77 16.66 -3.31
CA SER A 498 -27.03 17.63 -4.14
C SER A 498 -26.77 17.13 -5.57
N ASP A 499 -26.96 15.83 -5.85
CA ASP A 499 -26.84 15.28 -7.20
C ASP A 499 -28.21 15.05 -7.87
N LEU A 500 -29.30 15.26 -7.10
CA LEU A 500 -30.69 15.23 -7.54
C LEU A 500 -31.14 13.84 -8.02
N ASP A 501 -30.58 12.78 -7.44
CA ASP A 501 -30.95 11.39 -7.76
C ASP A 501 -32.13 10.87 -6.94
N GLY A 502 -32.54 11.60 -5.90
CA GLY A 502 -33.71 11.29 -5.05
C GLY A 502 -33.33 10.61 -3.73
N ASP A 503 -32.05 10.32 -3.50
CA ASP A 503 -31.54 9.73 -2.27
C ASP A 503 -30.51 10.64 -1.62
N ILE A 504 -30.27 10.47 -0.32
CA ILE A 504 -29.20 11.18 0.38
C ILE A 504 -28.09 10.20 0.72
N THR A 505 -26.96 10.36 0.06
CA THR A 505 -25.82 9.45 0.13
C THR A 505 -24.52 10.20 0.39
N ILE A 506 -23.41 9.47 0.51
CA ILE A 506 -22.08 10.06 0.60
C ILE A 506 -21.66 10.79 -0.69
N VAL A 507 -22.32 10.48 -1.81
CA VAL A 507 -22.07 11.13 -3.10
C VAL A 507 -22.47 12.60 -3.04
N ASP A 508 -23.55 12.94 -2.33
CA ASP A 508 -24.01 14.31 -2.13
C ASP A 508 -23.00 15.16 -1.37
N ALA A 509 -22.49 14.65 -0.25
CA ALA A 509 -21.43 15.31 0.49
C ALA A 509 -20.19 15.51 -0.38
N THR A 510 -19.81 14.49 -1.16
CA THR A 510 -18.69 14.55 -2.09
C THR A 510 -18.91 15.57 -3.19
N ARG A 511 -20.13 15.70 -3.70
CA ARG A 511 -20.47 16.67 -4.74
C ARG A 511 -20.36 18.11 -4.24
N ILE A 512 -20.81 18.38 -3.02
CA ILE A 512 -20.60 19.68 -2.35
C ILE A 512 -19.10 19.98 -2.21
N GLN A 513 -18.32 19.03 -1.71
CA GLN A 513 -16.86 19.19 -1.55
C GLN A 513 -16.17 19.49 -2.87
N ARG A 514 -16.56 18.78 -3.94
CA ARG A 514 -16.03 19.03 -5.30
C ARG A 514 -16.44 20.40 -5.84
N SER A 515 -17.63 20.88 -5.52
CA SER A 515 -18.07 22.22 -5.91
C SER A 515 -17.27 23.32 -5.18
N LEU A 516 -17.00 23.14 -3.90
CA LEU A 516 -16.17 24.05 -3.11
C LEU A 516 -14.71 24.08 -3.58
N ALA A 517 -14.23 22.96 -4.14
CA ALA A 517 -12.90 22.85 -4.74
C ALA A 517 -12.85 23.28 -6.22
N GLU A 518 -13.93 23.89 -6.74
CA GLU A 518 -14.07 24.32 -8.15
C GLU A 518 -13.92 23.18 -9.19
N LEU A 519 -14.09 21.92 -8.76
CA LEU A 519 -13.98 20.73 -9.61
C LEU A 519 -15.31 20.32 -10.27
N THR A 520 -16.43 20.93 -9.86
CA THR A 520 -17.75 20.74 -10.44
C THR A 520 -18.59 21.99 -10.23
N VAL A 521 -19.61 22.19 -11.08
CA VAL A 521 -20.58 23.28 -10.94
C VAL A 521 -21.91 22.69 -10.58
N LEU A 522 -22.54 23.18 -9.52
CA LEU A 522 -23.90 22.82 -9.16
C LEU A 522 -24.91 23.60 -10.01
N SER A 523 -25.95 22.94 -10.46
CA SER A 523 -27.11 23.64 -11.06
C SER A 523 -27.85 24.44 -9.98
N SER A 524 -28.63 25.44 -10.36
CA SER A 524 -29.41 26.25 -9.40
C SER A 524 -30.27 25.38 -8.47
N LYS A 525 -30.84 24.28 -8.99
CA LYS A 525 -31.60 23.31 -8.21
C LYS A 525 -30.72 22.52 -7.24
N ALA A 526 -29.56 22.05 -7.71
CA ALA A 526 -28.60 21.33 -6.89
C ALA A 526 -27.96 22.21 -5.81
N SER A 527 -27.78 23.50 -6.07
CA SER A 527 -27.28 24.47 -5.08
C SER A 527 -28.24 24.65 -3.90
N ILE A 528 -29.52 24.66 -4.15
CA ILE A 528 -30.54 24.73 -3.09
C ILE A 528 -30.57 23.44 -2.26
N ALA A 529 -30.40 22.28 -2.90
CA ALA A 529 -30.31 21.00 -2.22
C ALA A 529 -29.02 20.88 -1.39
N ALA A 530 -27.93 21.49 -1.85
CA ALA A 530 -26.60 21.44 -1.24
C ALA A 530 -26.47 22.30 0.01
N ASP A 531 -27.28 23.35 0.18
CA ASP A 531 -27.37 24.16 1.41
C ASP A 531 -28.13 23.37 2.48
N ALA A 532 -27.44 22.41 3.10
CA ALA A 532 -28.02 21.39 3.96
C ALA A 532 -28.43 21.91 5.34
N ASP A 533 -27.81 22.98 5.83
CA ASP A 533 -28.17 23.62 7.10
C ASP A 533 -29.04 24.88 6.89
N ARG A 534 -29.24 25.29 5.64
CA ARG A 534 -30.07 26.41 5.21
C ARG A 534 -29.65 27.76 5.76
N ASP A 535 -28.35 27.97 5.87
CA ASP A 535 -27.79 29.27 6.29
C ASP A 535 -27.66 30.27 5.11
N GLY A 536 -27.93 29.82 3.88
CA GLY A 536 -27.90 30.59 2.64
C GLY A 536 -26.55 30.52 1.91
N GLY A 537 -25.59 29.73 2.41
CA GLY A 537 -24.29 29.50 1.81
C GLY A 537 -24.00 28.04 1.60
N ILE A 538 -23.24 27.69 0.56
CA ILE A 538 -22.74 26.31 0.40
C ILE A 538 -21.32 26.25 0.92
N THR A 539 -21.11 25.53 2.01
CA THR A 539 -19.84 25.44 2.73
C THR A 539 -19.45 23.97 3.01
N ILE A 540 -18.30 23.76 3.60
CA ILE A 540 -17.89 22.43 4.06
C ILE A 540 -18.78 21.92 5.21
N LEU A 541 -19.50 22.80 5.90
CA LEU A 541 -20.42 22.44 6.98
C LEU A 541 -21.62 21.67 6.45
N ASP A 542 -22.12 22.00 5.25
CA ASP A 542 -23.21 21.30 4.58
C ASP A 542 -22.83 19.86 4.24
N ALA A 543 -21.64 19.66 3.65
CA ALA A 543 -21.12 18.32 3.41
C ALA A 543 -20.94 17.55 4.72
N THR A 544 -20.46 18.20 5.78
CA THR A 544 -20.32 17.61 7.10
C THR A 544 -21.67 17.24 7.72
N ALA A 545 -22.70 18.10 7.55
CA ALA A 545 -24.06 17.82 8.04
C ALA A 545 -24.64 16.56 7.39
N ILE A 546 -24.47 16.40 6.07
CA ILE A 546 -24.89 15.18 5.36
C ILE A 546 -24.12 13.94 5.88
N GLN A 547 -22.80 14.05 6.04
CA GLN A 547 -21.99 12.94 6.55
C GLN A 547 -22.41 12.53 7.97
N ARG A 548 -22.68 13.49 8.86
CA ARG A 548 -23.17 13.24 10.22
C ARG A 548 -24.55 12.55 10.20
N ARG A 549 -25.44 12.97 9.31
CA ARG A 549 -26.75 12.32 9.08
C ARG A 549 -26.59 10.86 8.71
N LEU A 550 -25.73 10.57 7.74
CA LEU A 550 -25.47 9.21 7.27
C LEU A 550 -24.82 8.32 8.35
N ALA A 551 -24.02 8.93 9.23
CA ALA A 551 -23.41 8.25 10.37
C ALA A 551 -24.35 8.07 11.58
N GLY A 552 -25.60 8.50 11.51
CA GLY A 552 -26.56 8.43 12.62
C GLY A 552 -26.23 9.35 13.81
N LEU A 553 -25.42 10.38 13.57
CA LEU A 553 -25.06 11.40 14.57
C LEU A 553 -26.10 12.53 14.57
N ASP A 554 -25.96 13.49 15.48
CA ASP A 554 -26.82 14.69 15.51
C ASP A 554 -26.90 15.36 14.14
N THR A 555 -28.11 15.68 13.70
CA THR A 555 -28.39 16.12 12.36
C THR A 555 -29.13 17.45 12.33
N VAL A 556 -28.92 18.21 11.27
CA VAL A 556 -29.73 19.38 10.96
C VAL A 556 -31.13 18.89 10.55
N ALA A 557 -32.17 19.54 11.06
CA ALA A 557 -33.56 19.11 10.86
C ALA A 557 -34.02 19.13 9.38
N TRP A 558 -33.34 19.87 8.53
CA TRP A 558 -33.73 20.07 7.13
C TRP A 558 -33.34 18.92 6.20
N ILE A 559 -32.29 18.16 6.50
CA ILE A 559 -31.80 17.10 5.60
C ILE A 559 -32.84 16.02 5.43
N GLY A 560 -33.25 15.76 4.20
CA GLY A 560 -34.31 14.84 3.82
C GLY A 560 -35.70 15.46 3.74
N THR A 561 -35.85 16.77 3.97
CA THR A 561 -37.10 17.49 3.78
C THR A 561 -37.20 18.04 2.36
N PHE A 562 -38.45 18.10 1.80
CA PHE A 562 -38.70 18.70 0.52
C PHE A 562 -39.09 20.18 0.66
N ILE A 563 -38.51 21.00 -0.19
CA ILE A 563 -38.87 22.42 -0.30
C ILE A 563 -39.27 22.73 -1.75
N ASN A 564 -40.15 23.71 -1.92
CA ASN A 564 -40.53 24.15 -3.26
C ASN A 564 -39.39 24.91 -3.92
N TYR A 565 -39.02 24.51 -5.12
CA TYR A 565 -38.11 25.24 -5.98
C TYR A 565 -38.87 26.39 -6.65
N PRO A 566 -38.39 27.66 -6.51
CA PRO A 566 -39.10 28.83 -7.05
C PRO A 566 -39.13 28.87 -8.59
#